data_c3295ad7fd0712223efec0575fdeafa2
#
_entry.id   c3295ad7fd0712223efec0575fdeafa2
#
_cell.length_a   1.000
_cell.length_b   1.000
_cell.length_c   1.000
_cell.angle_alpha   90.00
_cell.angle_beta   90.00
_cell.angle_gamma   90.00
#
_symmetry.space_group_name_H-M   'P 1'
#
loop_
_entity.id
_entity.type
_entity.pdbx_description
1 polymer ?
#
loop_
_entity_poly.entity_id
_entity_poly.type
_entity_poly.pdbx_seq_one_letter_code
_entity_poly.pdbx_strand_id
1 'polypeptide(L)'
;MSSRWSGRRKRFRDVLNGTRCVHPGSVHDPISARIAFDLGFEVGMFAGSVASLTVLGAPDLIVLTLSEFAAQARRIGRAAELPLMCDADHGYGNALSVMRTVEELEMAGVSGLSIEDTLLPRGFGPSDKPELLSITEGVGKMRAALAARRDPALAIAGRTSAPRISGLVDTIARAKAYEAAGVDCIFLVGVASREELDAIAAAITLPMILGNAPKTLMDLEYLAARRVRICLQGHQPFAAAVQAVHDTLKALRSGTAPADLKGVASGELMGQVTREADYQRWTREFLGGEG
;
A
#
# COMPACT_ATOMS: atom_id res chain seq x y z
N MET A 1 12.22 1.52 24.94
CA MET A 1 11.09 0.56 24.84
C MET A 1 10.79 0.36 23.36
N SER A 2 10.81 -0.88 22.87
CA SER A 2 10.40 -1.18 21.49
C SER A 2 8.92 -0.81 21.34
N SER A 3 8.56 0.01 20.35
CA SER A 3 7.16 0.34 20.08
C SER A 3 6.40 -0.92 19.64
N ARG A 4 5.09 -0.97 19.88
CA ARG A 4 4.21 -2.07 19.38
C ARG A 4 4.42 -2.37 17.88
N TRP A 5 4.91 -1.39 17.13
CA TRP A 5 5.06 -1.46 15.67
C TRP A 5 6.46 -1.85 15.20
N SER A 6 7.47 -1.79 16.08
CA SER A 6 8.89 -2.00 15.72
C SER A 6 9.14 -3.37 15.09
N GLY A 7 8.50 -4.43 15.59
CA GLY A 7 8.63 -5.77 15.01
C GLY A 7 8.12 -5.86 13.57
N ARG A 8 7.00 -5.17 13.26
CA ARG A 8 6.45 -5.15 11.89
C ARG A 8 7.31 -4.31 10.96
N ARG A 9 7.79 -3.14 11.42
CA ARG A 9 8.71 -2.30 10.66
C ARG A 9 10.01 -3.04 10.36
N LYS A 10 10.52 -3.79 11.35
CA LYS A 10 11.70 -4.64 11.12
C LYS A 10 11.43 -5.68 10.03
N ARG A 11 10.31 -6.43 10.09
CA ARG A 11 9.96 -7.41 9.05
C ARG A 11 9.81 -6.75 7.66
N PHE A 12 9.26 -5.54 7.57
CA PHE A 12 9.21 -4.80 6.32
C PHE A 12 10.61 -4.46 5.79
N ARG A 13 11.50 -4.00 6.68
CA ARG A 13 12.92 -3.76 6.36
C ARG A 13 13.63 -5.05 5.92
N ASP A 14 13.32 -6.17 6.55
CA ASP A 14 13.88 -7.47 6.17
C ASP A 14 13.46 -7.87 4.74
N VAL A 15 12.24 -7.51 4.31
CA VAL A 15 11.82 -7.68 2.90
C VAL A 15 12.62 -6.77 1.98
N LEU A 16 12.75 -5.48 2.29
CA LEU A 16 13.49 -4.52 1.45
C LEU A 16 14.98 -4.87 1.35
N ASN A 17 15.59 -5.33 2.43
CA ASN A 17 17.01 -5.68 2.50
C ASN A 17 17.29 -7.14 2.08
N GLY A 18 16.26 -7.91 1.84
CA GLY A 18 16.36 -9.30 1.42
C GLY A 18 16.80 -9.47 -0.04
N THR A 19 16.73 -10.70 -0.52
CA THR A 19 17.15 -11.06 -1.88
C THR A 19 15.99 -11.46 -2.78
N ARG A 20 14.78 -11.67 -2.24
CA ARG A 20 13.59 -12.09 -2.99
C ARG A 20 12.73 -10.90 -3.38
N CYS A 21 11.96 -11.07 -4.45
CA CYS A 21 10.83 -10.21 -4.77
C CYS A 21 9.55 -10.88 -4.27
N VAL A 22 8.66 -10.11 -3.66
CA VAL A 22 7.37 -10.62 -3.15
C VAL A 22 6.20 -9.83 -3.74
N HIS A 23 5.03 -10.47 -3.80
CA HIS A 23 3.77 -9.79 -4.09
C HIS A 23 3.09 -9.45 -2.77
N PRO A 24 2.74 -8.18 -2.51
CA PRO A 24 2.01 -7.82 -1.30
C PRO A 24 0.53 -8.19 -1.43
N GLY A 25 -0.10 -8.53 -0.31
CA GLY A 25 -1.55 -8.65 -0.25
C GLY A 25 -2.20 -7.26 -0.32
N SER A 26 -3.05 -7.00 -1.32
CA SER A 26 -3.86 -5.78 -1.35
C SER A 26 -4.93 -5.84 -0.26
N VAL A 27 -4.84 -4.94 0.71
CA VAL A 27 -5.75 -4.88 1.86
C VAL A 27 -6.48 -3.55 1.91
N HIS A 28 -7.72 -3.55 2.41
CA HIS A 28 -8.57 -2.37 2.41
C HIS A 28 -9.34 -2.18 3.72
N ASP A 29 -9.40 -3.22 4.56
CA ASP A 29 -10.06 -3.22 5.84
C ASP A 29 -9.44 -4.22 6.83
N PRO A 30 -9.91 -4.29 8.09
CA PRO A 30 -9.43 -5.25 9.08
C PRO A 30 -9.55 -6.73 8.67
N ILE A 31 -10.61 -7.09 7.95
CA ILE A 31 -10.83 -8.49 7.53
C ILE A 31 -9.84 -8.88 6.44
N SER A 32 -9.68 -8.06 5.41
CA SER A 32 -8.71 -8.32 4.34
C SER A 32 -7.27 -8.40 4.87
N ALA A 33 -6.92 -7.58 5.90
CA ALA A 33 -5.61 -7.65 6.54
C ALA A 33 -5.39 -8.97 7.30
N ARG A 34 -6.41 -9.48 7.99
CA ARG A 34 -6.34 -10.80 8.65
C ARG A 34 -6.21 -11.92 7.64
N ILE A 35 -7.01 -11.89 6.58
CA ILE A 35 -6.94 -12.87 5.50
C ILE A 35 -5.52 -12.88 4.88
N ALA A 36 -4.98 -11.73 4.53
CA ALA A 36 -3.65 -11.64 3.96
C ALA A 36 -2.57 -12.18 4.92
N PHE A 37 -2.68 -11.87 6.22
CA PHE A 37 -1.77 -12.39 7.24
C PHE A 37 -1.87 -13.91 7.39
N ASP A 38 -3.08 -14.45 7.46
CA ASP A 38 -3.34 -15.89 7.62
C ASP A 38 -2.89 -16.71 6.41
N LEU A 39 -2.93 -16.10 5.21
CA LEU A 39 -2.42 -16.69 3.98
C LEU A 39 -0.89 -16.58 3.82
N GLY A 40 -0.21 -15.92 4.77
CA GLY A 40 1.25 -15.83 4.81
C GLY A 40 1.86 -14.74 3.91
N PHE A 41 1.09 -13.72 3.52
CA PHE A 41 1.68 -12.56 2.84
C PHE A 41 2.68 -11.85 3.74
N GLU A 42 3.87 -11.54 3.21
CA GLU A 42 4.94 -10.87 3.94
C GLU A 42 4.64 -9.37 4.17
N VAL A 43 3.85 -8.77 3.27
CA VAL A 43 3.49 -7.34 3.28
C VAL A 43 2.04 -7.17 2.88
N GLY A 44 1.32 -6.30 3.59
CA GLY A 44 0.03 -5.76 3.17
C GLY A 44 0.23 -4.42 2.46
N MET A 45 -0.49 -4.18 1.38
CA MET A 45 -0.49 -2.92 0.63
C MET A 45 -1.85 -2.23 0.75
N PHE A 46 -1.88 -1.03 1.29
CA PHE A 46 -3.04 -0.15 1.37
C PHE A 46 -2.80 1.11 0.55
N ALA A 47 -3.49 1.24 -0.57
CA ALA A 47 -3.31 2.36 -1.51
C ALA A 47 -4.39 3.43 -1.32
N GLY A 48 -4.06 4.69 -1.63
CA GLY A 48 -4.99 5.82 -1.64
C GLY A 48 -6.20 5.57 -2.53
N SER A 49 -6.02 4.96 -3.70
CA SER A 49 -7.09 4.60 -4.63
C SER A 49 -8.12 3.65 -4.00
N VAL A 50 -7.66 2.62 -3.28
CA VAL A 50 -8.56 1.68 -2.57
C VAL A 50 -9.17 2.35 -1.34
N ALA A 51 -8.45 3.24 -0.69
CA ALA A 51 -8.97 4.02 0.43
C ALA A 51 -10.13 4.92 0.00
N SER A 52 -10.02 5.61 -1.15
CA SER A 52 -11.12 6.42 -1.72
C SER A 52 -12.37 5.57 -1.94
N LEU A 53 -12.21 4.38 -2.47
CA LEU A 53 -13.32 3.45 -2.71
C LEU A 53 -13.95 2.94 -1.40
N THR A 54 -13.13 2.55 -0.41
CA THR A 54 -13.63 1.89 0.81
C THR A 54 -14.13 2.88 1.86
N VAL A 55 -13.57 4.08 1.93
CA VAL A 55 -13.93 5.08 2.95
C VAL A 55 -15.03 6.01 2.44
N LEU A 56 -14.94 6.44 1.18
CA LEU A 56 -15.87 7.43 0.59
C LEU A 56 -16.84 6.84 -0.43
N GLY A 57 -16.56 5.65 -0.99
CA GLY A 57 -17.29 5.18 -2.18
C GLY A 57 -17.02 6.05 -3.41
N ALA A 58 -15.91 6.77 -3.44
CA ALA A 58 -15.54 7.72 -4.47
C ALA A 58 -14.41 7.19 -5.36
N PRO A 59 -14.30 7.61 -6.63
CA PRO A 59 -13.16 7.30 -7.47
C PRO A 59 -11.87 7.95 -6.93
N ASP A 60 -10.72 7.48 -7.41
CA ASP A 60 -9.39 7.97 -7.05
C ASP A 60 -9.12 9.36 -7.67
N LEU A 61 -9.61 10.40 -7.02
CA LEU A 61 -9.49 11.80 -7.44
C LEU A 61 -8.87 12.70 -6.35
N ILE A 62 -8.21 12.10 -5.36
CA ILE A 62 -7.55 12.83 -4.26
C ILE A 62 -8.55 13.66 -3.44
N VAL A 63 -9.75 13.13 -3.22
CA VAL A 63 -10.77 13.77 -2.37
C VAL A 63 -10.78 13.24 -0.94
N LEU A 64 -10.11 12.12 -0.70
CA LEU A 64 -9.90 11.55 0.63
C LEU A 64 -8.94 12.42 1.43
N THR A 65 -9.27 12.71 2.68
CA THR A 65 -8.40 13.45 3.58
C THR A 65 -7.32 12.58 4.22
N LEU A 66 -6.19 13.18 4.61
CA LEU A 66 -5.16 12.48 5.39
C LEU A 66 -5.72 11.82 6.66
N SER A 67 -6.62 12.51 7.37
CA SER A 67 -7.19 11.98 8.61
C SER A 67 -8.01 10.71 8.38
N GLU A 68 -8.81 10.65 7.33
CA GLU A 68 -9.58 9.47 6.95
C GLU A 68 -8.66 8.32 6.54
N PHE A 69 -7.63 8.62 5.73
CA PHE A 69 -6.65 7.63 5.29
C PHE A 69 -5.89 7.04 6.48
N ALA A 70 -5.35 7.87 7.37
CA ALA A 70 -4.63 7.44 8.56
C ALA A 70 -5.52 6.66 9.53
N ALA A 71 -6.79 7.07 9.70
CA ALA A 71 -7.77 6.34 10.51
C ALA A 71 -8.04 4.93 9.96
N GLN A 72 -8.13 4.77 8.65
CA GLN A 72 -8.31 3.46 8.01
C GLN A 72 -7.02 2.62 8.10
N ALA A 73 -5.85 3.20 7.82
CA ALA A 73 -4.57 2.53 8.00
C ALA A 73 -4.39 1.99 9.44
N ARG A 74 -4.80 2.76 10.45
CA ARG A 74 -4.80 2.33 11.85
C ARG A 74 -5.74 1.16 12.12
N ARG A 75 -6.96 1.14 11.52
CA ARG A 75 -7.90 0.02 11.66
C ARG A 75 -7.32 -1.27 11.06
N ILE A 76 -6.73 -1.17 9.87
CA ILE A 76 -6.04 -2.27 9.19
C ILE A 76 -4.86 -2.76 10.02
N GLY A 77 -3.95 -1.85 10.39
CA GLY A 77 -2.72 -2.19 11.10
C GLY A 77 -2.94 -2.84 12.47
N ARG A 78 -4.01 -2.50 13.20
CA ARG A 78 -4.31 -3.14 14.49
C ARG A 78 -4.90 -4.55 14.38
N ALA A 79 -5.42 -4.93 13.19
CA ALA A 79 -6.19 -6.16 13.02
C ALA A 79 -5.32 -7.40 12.86
N ALA A 80 -4.11 -7.26 12.31
CA ALA A 80 -3.18 -8.35 12.08
C ALA A 80 -1.72 -7.92 12.29
N GLU A 81 -0.83 -8.87 12.53
CA GLU A 81 0.62 -8.63 12.64
C GLU A 81 1.32 -8.49 11.28
N LEU A 82 0.57 -8.10 10.25
CA LEU A 82 1.04 -7.88 8.89
C LEU A 82 1.81 -6.55 8.79
N PRO A 83 3.05 -6.52 8.27
CA PRO A 83 3.72 -5.27 7.92
C PRO A 83 2.89 -4.52 6.88
N LEU A 84 2.43 -3.31 7.18
CA LEU A 84 1.58 -2.51 6.29
C LEU A 84 2.41 -1.47 5.56
N MET A 85 2.39 -1.52 4.22
CA MET A 85 2.84 -0.43 3.37
C MET A 85 1.63 0.39 2.93
N CYS A 86 1.75 1.71 3.03
CA CYS A 86 0.75 2.64 2.54
C CYS A 86 1.25 3.43 1.34
N ASP A 87 0.43 3.55 0.31
CA ASP A 87 0.64 4.55 -0.73
C ASP A 87 -0.08 5.84 -0.31
N ALA A 88 0.71 6.83 0.14
CA ALA A 88 0.20 8.09 0.65
C ALA A 88 0.09 9.17 -0.44
N ASP A 89 -0.11 8.73 -1.69
CA ASP A 89 -0.28 9.60 -2.85
C ASP A 89 0.81 10.71 -2.91
N HIS A 90 0.44 11.96 -3.12
CA HIS A 90 1.34 13.10 -3.16
C HIS A 90 1.74 13.65 -1.77
N GLY A 91 1.34 12.96 -0.68
CA GLY A 91 1.59 13.39 0.70
C GLY A 91 0.65 14.49 1.18
N TYR A 92 -0.54 14.61 0.57
CA TYR A 92 -1.64 15.52 0.92
C TYR A 92 -1.30 17.00 0.88
N GLY A 93 -0.32 17.39 0.05
CA GLY A 93 0.05 18.78 -0.19
C GLY A 93 1.53 18.99 -0.50
N ASN A 94 2.10 20.10 -0.04
CA ASN A 94 3.50 20.44 -0.21
C ASN A 94 4.41 19.69 0.80
N ALA A 95 5.70 20.01 0.85
CA ALA A 95 6.67 19.37 1.75
C ALA A 95 6.28 19.44 3.24
N LEU A 96 5.64 20.51 3.70
CA LEU A 96 5.17 20.64 5.08
C LEU A 96 3.98 19.71 5.36
N SER A 97 3.08 19.56 4.40
CA SER A 97 1.98 18.57 4.48
C SER A 97 2.52 17.14 4.52
N VAL A 98 3.59 16.86 3.76
CA VAL A 98 4.28 15.56 3.79
C VAL A 98 4.81 15.23 5.19
N MET A 99 5.38 16.21 5.91
CA MET A 99 5.82 15.99 7.30
C MET A 99 4.64 15.51 8.17
N ARG A 100 3.50 16.18 8.07
CA ARG A 100 2.28 15.79 8.80
C ARG A 100 1.79 14.41 8.38
N THR A 101 1.85 14.08 7.09
CA THR A 101 1.47 12.75 6.56
C THR A 101 2.31 11.64 7.18
N VAL A 102 3.62 11.83 7.25
CA VAL A 102 4.52 10.84 7.88
C VAL A 102 4.20 10.68 9.36
N GLU A 103 4.00 11.77 10.11
CA GLU A 103 3.64 11.70 11.54
C GLU A 103 2.36 10.90 11.78
N GLU A 104 1.29 11.18 11.02
CA GLU A 104 0.01 10.48 11.16
C GLU A 104 0.10 8.98 10.81
N LEU A 105 0.77 8.64 9.71
CA LEU A 105 0.92 7.24 9.29
C LEU A 105 1.87 6.47 10.18
N GLU A 106 2.92 7.10 10.69
CA GLU A 106 3.81 6.50 11.69
C GLU A 106 3.05 6.15 12.98
N MET A 107 2.19 7.06 13.45
CA MET A 107 1.32 6.85 14.62
C MET A 107 0.24 5.79 14.35
N ALA A 108 -0.24 5.68 13.11
CA ALA A 108 -1.16 4.63 12.69
C ALA A 108 -0.53 3.23 12.66
N GLY A 109 0.80 3.13 12.79
CA GLY A 109 1.54 1.87 12.86
C GLY A 109 1.96 1.30 11.50
N VAL A 110 2.03 2.14 10.48
CA VAL A 110 2.50 1.81 9.15
C VAL A 110 3.97 1.40 9.20
N SER A 111 4.36 0.44 8.36
CA SER A 111 5.73 -0.09 8.30
C SER A 111 6.56 0.53 7.18
N GLY A 112 5.90 0.98 6.11
CA GLY A 112 6.49 1.73 5.02
C GLY A 112 5.42 2.60 4.35
N LEU A 113 5.83 3.71 3.79
CA LEU A 113 4.94 4.58 3.02
C LEU A 113 5.65 5.14 1.78
N SER A 114 4.88 5.45 0.74
CA SER A 114 5.38 6.12 -0.45
C SER A 114 4.80 7.53 -0.56
N ILE A 115 5.64 8.45 -1.05
CA ILE A 115 5.25 9.80 -1.44
C ILE A 115 5.60 9.96 -2.92
N GLU A 116 4.64 10.40 -3.74
CA GLU A 116 4.87 10.59 -5.16
C GLU A 116 5.09 12.05 -5.55
N ASP A 117 5.72 12.19 -6.72
CA ASP A 117 6.02 13.46 -7.37
C ASP A 117 5.02 13.87 -8.45
N THR A 118 3.86 13.22 -8.53
CA THR A 118 2.77 13.65 -9.41
C THR A 118 2.14 14.94 -8.87
N LEU A 119 1.86 15.89 -9.76
CA LEU A 119 1.12 17.11 -9.42
C LEU A 119 -0.34 16.77 -9.15
N LEU A 120 -0.70 16.74 -7.87
CA LEU A 120 -2.02 16.35 -7.37
C LEU A 120 -2.49 17.33 -6.26
N PRO A 121 -3.82 17.50 -6.08
CA PRO A 121 -4.88 17.08 -7.00
C PRO A 121 -4.75 17.81 -8.33
N ARG A 122 -5.41 17.30 -9.39
CA ARG A 122 -5.42 17.99 -10.69
C ARG A 122 -5.92 19.42 -10.56
N GLY A 123 -5.21 20.34 -11.21
CA GLY A 123 -5.62 21.74 -11.28
C GLY A 123 -6.89 21.96 -12.14
N PHE A 124 -7.46 23.13 -12.01
CA PHE A 124 -8.55 23.58 -12.87
C PHE A 124 -8.04 23.77 -14.32
N GLY A 125 -8.74 23.22 -15.30
CA GLY A 125 -8.41 23.38 -16.72
C GLY A 125 -8.57 22.10 -17.53
N PRO A 126 -8.44 22.16 -18.86
CA PRO A 126 -8.72 21.06 -19.79
C PRO A 126 -7.59 19.99 -19.87
N SER A 127 -6.49 20.13 -19.13
CA SER A 127 -5.39 19.16 -19.21
C SER A 127 -5.76 17.85 -18.51
N ASP A 128 -5.99 16.81 -19.30
CA ASP A 128 -6.19 15.43 -18.79
C ASP A 128 -4.87 14.67 -18.59
N LYS A 129 -3.74 15.29 -18.92
CA LYS A 129 -2.43 14.65 -18.82
C LYS A 129 -1.88 14.80 -17.40
N PRO A 130 -1.39 13.72 -16.80
CA PRO A 130 -0.69 13.81 -15.53
C PRO A 130 0.64 14.58 -15.73
N GLU A 131 0.97 15.42 -14.75
CA GLU A 131 2.20 16.21 -14.71
C GLU A 131 3.02 15.81 -13.50
N LEU A 132 4.34 15.93 -13.61
CA LEU A 132 5.26 15.69 -12.51
C LEU A 132 5.75 17.04 -11.94
N LEU A 133 5.92 17.09 -10.63
CA LEU A 133 6.65 18.16 -9.97
C LEU A 133 8.10 18.24 -10.50
N SER A 134 8.75 19.36 -10.34
CA SER A 134 10.19 19.46 -10.58
C SER A 134 10.95 18.46 -9.69
N ILE A 135 12.11 17.98 -10.16
CA ILE A 135 12.98 17.09 -9.35
C ILE A 135 13.33 17.77 -8.03
N THR A 136 13.62 19.06 -8.04
CA THR A 136 13.95 19.82 -6.84
C THR A 136 12.82 19.82 -5.81
N GLU A 137 11.58 19.99 -6.25
CA GLU A 137 10.40 19.95 -5.37
C GLU A 137 10.13 18.52 -4.86
N GLY A 138 10.27 17.50 -5.72
CA GLY A 138 10.19 16.11 -5.32
C GLY A 138 11.23 15.75 -4.27
N VAL A 139 12.48 16.16 -4.44
CA VAL A 139 13.55 16.01 -3.43
C VAL A 139 13.19 16.72 -2.12
N GLY A 140 12.59 17.92 -2.20
CA GLY A 140 12.10 18.65 -1.02
C GLY A 140 11.08 17.83 -0.23
N LYS A 141 10.12 17.21 -0.91
CA LYS A 141 9.14 16.30 -0.28
C LYS A 141 9.79 15.07 0.37
N MET A 142 10.76 14.43 -0.31
CA MET A 142 11.47 13.27 0.24
C MET A 142 12.27 13.64 1.50
N ARG A 143 12.98 14.76 1.48
CA ARG A 143 13.70 15.27 2.65
C ARG A 143 12.76 15.60 3.81
N ALA A 144 11.62 16.21 3.53
CA ALA A 144 10.59 16.50 4.54
C ALA A 144 10.03 15.23 5.17
N ALA A 145 9.76 14.19 4.37
CA ALA A 145 9.32 12.89 4.86
C ALA A 145 10.35 12.24 5.80
N LEU A 146 11.63 12.27 5.41
CA LEU A 146 12.72 11.74 6.22
C LEU A 146 12.93 12.54 7.51
N ALA A 147 12.79 13.85 7.48
CA ALA A 147 12.93 14.72 8.66
C ALA A 147 11.79 14.52 9.67
N ALA A 148 10.59 14.21 9.21
CA ALA A 148 9.42 13.97 10.09
C ALA A 148 9.42 12.58 10.72
N ARG A 149 10.13 11.61 10.12
CA ARG A 149 10.23 10.24 10.62
C ARG A 149 10.93 10.20 11.98
N ARG A 150 10.26 9.61 12.98
CA ARG A 150 10.81 9.43 14.34
C ARG A 150 11.39 8.04 14.57
N ASP A 151 10.73 7.01 14.06
CA ASP A 151 11.23 5.63 14.10
C ASP A 151 12.02 5.33 12.82
N PRO A 152 13.36 5.16 12.90
CA PRO A 152 14.19 4.88 11.72
C PRO A 152 13.84 3.57 11.02
N ALA A 153 13.09 2.69 11.67
CA ALA A 153 12.59 1.46 11.06
C ALA A 153 11.42 1.69 10.10
N LEU A 154 10.68 2.82 10.18
CA LEU A 154 9.69 3.21 9.18
C LEU A 154 10.39 3.43 7.84
N ALA A 155 9.96 2.75 6.78
CA ALA A 155 10.55 2.91 5.46
C ALA A 155 9.83 4.02 4.68
N ILE A 156 10.61 4.90 4.03
CA ILE A 156 10.13 5.95 3.14
C ILE A 156 10.50 5.60 1.71
N ALA A 157 9.53 5.48 0.84
CA ALA A 157 9.72 5.24 -0.59
C ALA A 157 9.49 6.52 -1.40
N GLY A 158 10.46 6.89 -2.22
CA GLY A 158 10.28 7.91 -3.24
C GLY A 158 9.57 7.31 -4.45
N ARG A 159 8.30 7.71 -4.68
CA ARG A 159 7.49 7.19 -5.78
C ARG A 159 7.51 8.15 -6.95
N THR A 160 7.63 7.60 -8.15
CA THR A 160 7.47 8.37 -9.40
C THR A 160 6.74 7.57 -10.47
N SER A 161 5.91 8.27 -11.23
CA SER A 161 5.25 7.77 -12.44
C SER A 161 5.97 8.25 -13.72
N ALA A 162 7.20 8.72 -13.61
CA ALA A 162 8.02 9.17 -14.74
C ALA A 162 8.17 8.14 -15.86
N PRO A 163 8.25 6.81 -15.60
CA PRO A 163 8.36 5.82 -16.70
C PRO A 163 7.28 6.00 -17.76
N ARG A 164 6.05 6.28 -17.36
CA ARG A 164 4.90 6.45 -18.28
C ARG A 164 4.62 7.90 -18.69
N ILE A 165 5.18 8.91 -17.98
CA ILE A 165 4.85 10.33 -18.17
C ILE A 165 5.96 11.04 -18.97
N SER A 166 7.21 10.89 -18.56
CA SER A 166 8.37 11.62 -19.10
C SER A 166 9.48 10.72 -19.63
N GLY A 167 9.37 9.41 -19.47
CA GLY A 167 10.25 8.40 -20.03
C GLY A 167 11.50 8.09 -19.19
N LEU A 168 12.34 7.21 -19.73
CA LEU A 168 13.44 6.56 -19.02
C LEU A 168 14.48 7.54 -18.46
N VAL A 169 14.87 8.55 -19.25
CA VAL A 169 15.94 9.50 -18.86
C VAL A 169 15.53 10.29 -17.60
N ASP A 170 14.31 10.83 -17.57
CA ASP A 170 13.78 11.56 -16.43
C ASP A 170 13.54 10.62 -15.22
N THR A 171 13.10 9.39 -15.50
CA THR A 171 12.96 8.36 -14.45
C THR A 171 14.27 8.11 -13.72
N ILE A 172 15.36 7.91 -14.44
CA ILE A 172 16.69 7.69 -13.88
C ILE A 172 17.16 8.93 -13.10
N ALA A 173 16.94 10.13 -13.65
CA ALA A 173 17.32 11.37 -12.98
C ALA A 173 16.59 11.54 -11.63
N ARG A 174 15.28 11.27 -11.58
CA ARG A 174 14.46 11.30 -10.37
C ARG A 174 14.89 10.24 -9.36
N ALA A 175 15.04 9.00 -9.81
CA ALA A 175 15.44 7.89 -8.95
C ALA A 175 16.79 8.18 -8.26
N LYS A 176 17.79 8.67 -8.99
CA LYS A 176 19.08 9.11 -8.44
C LYS A 176 18.95 10.27 -7.45
N ALA A 177 18.09 11.26 -7.76
CA ALA A 177 17.89 12.40 -6.89
C ALA A 177 17.20 12.00 -5.57
N TYR A 178 16.26 11.06 -5.62
CA TYR A 178 15.59 10.55 -4.40
C TYR A 178 16.50 9.61 -3.61
N GLU A 179 17.31 8.78 -4.26
CA GLU A 179 18.37 8.01 -3.61
C GLU A 179 19.36 8.94 -2.88
N ALA A 180 19.82 10.00 -3.54
CA ALA A 180 20.70 11.01 -2.93
C ALA A 180 20.01 11.82 -1.80
N ALA A 181 18.68 11.94 -1.82
CA ALA A 181 17.91 12.54 -0.73
C ALA A 181 17.85 11.64 0.51
N GLY A 182 18.13 10.33 0.39
CA GLY A 182 18.21 9.37 1.49
C GLY A 182 16.95 8.55 1.71
N VAL A 183 16.06 8.41 0.72
CA VAL A 183 14.90 7.50 0.82
C VAL A 183 15.37 6.05 0.95
N ASP A 184 14.52 5.18 1.49
CA ASP A 184 14.89 3.78 1.76
C ASP A 184 14.68 2.86 0.54
N CYS A 185 13.81 3.24 -0.39
CA CYS A 185 13.55 2.53 -1.64
C CYS A 185 12.93 3.46 -2.68
N ILE A 186 12.95 3.04 -3.93
CA ILE A 186 12.33 3.73 -5.06
C ILE A 186 11.08 2.97 -5.49
N PHE A 187 9.95 3.65 -5.60
CA PHE A 187 8.71 3.06 -6.09
C PHE A 187 8.39 3.59 -7.49
N LEU A 188 8.46 2.71 -8.48
CA LEU A 188 8.26 3.03 -9.89
C LEU A 188 6.88 2.55 -10.35
N VAL A 189 6.15 3.42 -11.03
CA VAL A 189 4.85 3.08 -11.61
C VAL A 189 4.91 3.23 -13.13
N GLY A 190 4.58 2.11 -13.82
CA GLY A 190 4.46 2.12 -15.27
C GLY A 190 5.75 1.81 -16.04
N VAL A 191 6.72 1.13 -15.42
CA VAL A 191 7.84 0.52 -16.15
C VAL A 191 7.28 -0.47 -17.18
N ALA A 192 7.61 -0.31 -18.46
CA ALA A 192 6.96 -1.02 -19.55
C ALA A 192 7.74 -2.24 -20.04
N SER A 193 9.05 -2.29 -19.87
CA SER A 193 9.89 -3.37 -20.41
C SER A 193 11.04 -3.79 -19.49
N ARG A 194 11.65 -4.93 -19.82
CA ARG A 194 12.86 -5.42 -19.13
C ARG A 194 14.05 -4.50 -19.36
N GLU A 195 14.18 -3.94 -20.54
CA GLU A 195 15.27 -3.03 -20.91
C GLU A 195 15.20 -1.73 -20.09
N GLU A 196 14.01 -1.19 -19.90
CA GLU A 196 13.81 -0.03 -19.02
C GLU A 196 14.20 -0.35 -17.58
N LEU A 197 13.72 -1.49 -17.04
CA LEU A 197 14.04 -1.89 -15.68
C LEU A 197 15.53 -2.15 -15.50
N ASP A 198 16.19 -2.79 -16.46
CA ASP A 198 17.64 -3.05 -16.44
C ASP A 198 18.43 -1.74 -16.40
N ALA A 199 18.05 -0.75 -17.23
CA ALA A 199 18.69 0.56 -17.23
C ALA A 199 18.51 1.31 -15.92
N ILE A 200 17.30 1.29 -15.34
CA ILE A 200 17.03 1.92 -14.02
C ILE A 200 17.83 1.18 -12.93
N ALA A 201 17.80 -0.13 -12.90
CA ALA A 201 18.51 -0.95 -11.93
C ALA A 201 20.05 -0.76 -11.99
N ALA A 202 20.60 -0.51 -13.18
CA ALA A 202 22.03 -0.19 -13.33
C ALA A 202 22.38 1.21 -12.81
N ALA A 203 21.41 2.13 -12.74
CA ALA A 203 21.62 3.53 -12.42
C ALA A 203 21.54 3.88 -10.93
N ILE A 204 20.87 3.04 -10.10
CA ILE A 204 20.66 3.24 -8.65
C ILE A 204 21.07 2.00 -7.87
N THR A 205 21.22 2.13 -6.55
CA THR A 205 21.60 1.00 -5.68
C THR A 205 20.48 0.56 -4.74
N LEU A 206 19.49 1.41 -4.50
CA LEU A 206 18.37 1.14 -3.60
C LEU A 206 17.47 -0.01 -4.07
N PRO A 207 16.80 -0.72 -3.14
CA PRO A 207 15.72 -1.62 -3.50
C PRO A 207 14.57 -0.87 -4.17
N MET A 208 13.84 -1.59 -5.02
CA MET A 208 12.74 -1.05 -5.80
C MET A 208 11.41 -1.72 -5.49
N ILE A 209 10.34 -0.95 -5.66
CA ILE A 209 8.95 -1.40 -5.67
C ILE A 209 8.41 -1.12 -7.07
N LEU A 210 7.68 -2.05 -7.65
CA LEU A 210 7.00 -1.85 -8.92
C LEU A 210 5.49 -1.85 -8.76
N GLY A 211 4.84 -0.83 -9.33
CA GLY A 211 3.40 -0.74 -9.49
C GLY A 211 2.99 -0.74 -10.96
N ASN A 212 1.85 -1.35 -11.25
CA ASN A 212 1.30 -1.42 -12.59
C ASN A 212 2.28 -2.00 -13.63
N ALA A 213 3.04 -3.03 -13.21
CA ALA A 213 3.98 -3.71 -14.09
C ALA A 213 3.22 -4.60 -15.09
N PRO A 214 3.63 -4.65 -16.38
CA PRO A 214 3.03 -5.52 -17.37
C PRO A 214 3.33 -6.99 -17.05
N LYS A 215 2.51 -7.89 -17.61
CA LYS A 215 2.66 -9.35 -17.40
C LYS A 215 4.06 -9.86 -17.75
N THR A 216 4.75 -9.24 -18.71
CA THR A 216 6.11 -9.57 -19.13
C THR A 216 7.18 -9.32 -18.05
N LEU A 217 6.86 -8.51 -17.03
CA LEU A 217 7.72 -8.21 -15.87
C LEU A 217 7.35 -8.99 -14.60
N MET A 218 6.42 -9.96 -14.65
CA MET A 218 5.96 -10.69 -13.46
C MET A 218 6.84 -11.89 -13.08
N ASP A 219 8.04 -12.00 -13.62
CA ASP A 219 9.05 -12.99 -13.27
C ASP A 219 9.79 -12.56 -12.00
N LEU A 220 9.49 -13.20 -10.88
CA LEU A 220 10.01 -12.81 -9.55
C LEU A 220 11.52 -12.99 -9.42
N GLU A 221 12.11 -13.99 -10.08
CA GLU A 221 13.57 -14.21 -10.05
C GLU A 221 14.28 -13.09 -10.83
N TYR A 222 13.76 -12.76 -12.01
CA TYR A 222 14.24 -11.64 -12.81
C TYR A 222 14.15 -10.32 -12.02
N LEU A 223 13.02 -10.05 -11.39
CA LEU A 223 12.80 -8.86 -10.57
C LEU A 223 13.75 -8.80 -9.38
N ALA A 224 13.90 -9.92 -8.67
CA ALA A 224 14.79 -10.04 -7.52
C ALA A 224 16.26 -9.73 -7.87
N ALA A 225 16.73 -10.21 -9.03
CA ALA A 225 18.08 -9.93 -9.53
C ALA A 225 18.32 -8.43 -9.83
N ARG A 226 17.25 -7.65 -10.07
CA ARG A 226 17.28 -6.19 -10.26
C ARG A 226 16.96 -5.40 -8.99
N ARG A 227 17.01 -6.04 -7.85
CA ARG A 227 16.68 -5.44 -6.53
C ARG A 227 15.24 -4.95 -6.42
N VAL A 228 14.32 -5.42 -7.26
CA VAL A 228 12.90 -5.27 -7.00
C VAL A 228 12.54 -6.20 -5.84
N ARG A 229 12.00 -5.64 -4.78
CA ARG A 229 11.65 -6.39 -3.56
C ARG A 229 10.15 -6.58 -3.40
N ILE A 230 9.38 -5.67 -3.96
CA ILE A 230 7.91 -5.72 -3.94
C ILE A 230 7.41 -5.42 -5.34
N CYS A 231 6.53 -6.28 -5.86
CA CYS A 231 5.85 -6.08 -7.14
C CYS A 231 4.33 -6.19 -6.92
N LEU A 232 3.61 -5.07 -7.12
CA LEU A 232 2.18 -4.99 -6.90
C LEU A 232 1.40 -5.75 -7.99
N GLN A 233 0.31 -6.42 -7.56
CA GLN A 233 -0.59 -7.15 -8.46
C GLN A 233 -1.95 -6.45 -8.65
N GLY A 234 -2.06 -5.18 -8.26
CA GLY A 234 -3.32 -4.43 -8.29
C GLY A 234 -4.22 -4.71 -7.09
N HIS A 235 -5.47 -4.26 -7.19
CA HIS A 235 -6.43 -4.28 -6.08
C HIS A 235 -7.57 -5.27 -6.32
N GLN A 236 -7.26 -6.43 -6.87
CA GLN A 236 -8.23 -7.47 -7.23
C GLN A 236 -9.11 -7.94 -6.05
N PRO A 237 -8.59 -8.06 -4.79
CA PRO A 237 -9.43 -8.44 -3.67
C PRO A 237 -10.61 -7.48 -3.42
N PHE A 238 -10.41 -6.17 -3.56
CA PHE A 238 -11.51 -5.20 -3.44
C PHE A 238 -12.50 -5.33 -4.60
N ALA A 239 -12.02 -5.43 -5.83
CA ALA A 239 -12.90 -5.61 -7.00
C ALA A 239 -13.75 -6.90 -6.89
N ALA A 240 -13.15 -7.99 -6.41
CA ALA A 240 -13.86 -9.24 -6.14
C ALA A 240 -14.93 -9.08 -5.04
N ALA A 241 -14.63 -8.34 -3.96
CA ALA A 241 -15.61 -8.04 -2.92
C ALA A 241 -16.79 -7.23 -3.45
N VAL A 242 -16.54 -6.22 -4.28
CA VAL A 242 -17.61 -5.42 -4.95
C VAL A 242 -18.49 -6.32 -5.80
N GLN A 243 -17.91 -7.21 -6.62
CA GLN A 243 -18.67 -8.14 -7.45
C GLN A 243 -19.52 -9.08 -6.59
N ALA A 244 -18.94 -9.65 -5.52
CA ALA A 244 -19.67 -10.55 -4.63
C ALA A 244 -20.85 -9.87 -3.94
N VAL A 245 -20.66 -8.64 -3.45
CA VAL A 245 -21.74 -7.84 -2.84
C VAL A 245 -22.85 -7.56 -3.86
N HIS A 246 -22.48 -7.11 -5.08
CA HIS A 246 -23.42 -6.85 -6.15
C HIS A 246 -24.28 -8.09 -6.46
N ASP A 247 -23.64 -9.24 -6.69
CA ASP A 247 -24.34 -10.46 -7.09
C ASP A 247 -25.24 -11.01 -5.98
N THR A 248 -24.76 -10.96 -4.73
CA THR A 248 -25.54 -11.37 -3.56
C THR A 248 -26.79 -10.50 -3.38
N LEU A 249 -26.65 -9.18 -3.42
CA LEU A 249 -27.79 -8.26 -3.30
C LEU A 249 -28.78 -8.43 -4.46
N LYS A 250 -28.29 -8.63 -5.68
CA LYS A 250 -29.14 -8.90 -6.85
C LYS A 250 -29.94 -10.20 -6.69
N ALA A 251 -29.30 -11.28 -6.23
CA ALA A 251 -29.96 -12.56 -5.98
C ALA A 251 -31.06 -12.44 -4.91
N LEU A 252 -30.76 -11.81 -3.78
CA LEU A 252 -31.72 -11.56 -2.70
C LEU A 252 -32.91 -10.70 -3.20
N ARG A 253 -32.63 -9.64 -3.94
CA ARG A 253 -33.65 -8.77 -4.53
C ARG A 253 -34.56 -9.51 -5.51
N SER A 254 -34.04 -10.53 -6.19
CA SER A 254 -34.78 -11.39 -7.12
C SER A 254 -35.56 -12.52 -6.45
N GLY A 255 -35.55 -12.60 -5.11
CA GLY A 255 -36.28 -13.61 -4.32
C GLY A 255 -35.52 -14.89 -4.00
N THR A 256 -34.22 -14.97 -4.26
CA THR A 256 -33.40 -16.09 -3.81
C THR A 256 -33.39 -16.15 -2.29
N ALA A 257 -33.71 -17.31 -1.69
CA ALA A 257 -33.66 -17.45 -0.25
C ALA A 257 -32.21 -17.35 0.26
N PRO A 258 -31.97 -16.77 1.46
CA PRO A 258 -30.61 -16.64 2.02
C PRO A 258 -29.83 -17.96 2.07
N ALA A 259 -30.51 -19.08 2.35
CA ALA A 259 -29.88 -20.40 2.41
C ALA A 259 -29.43 -20.94 1.03
N ASP A 260 -29.96 -20.39 -0.06
CA ASP A 260 -29.66 -20.82 -1.44
C ASP A 260 -28.58 -19.97 -2.11
N LEU A 261 -28.08 -18.94 -1.42
CA LEU A 261 -27.03 -18.07 -1.94
C LEU A 261 -25.75 -18.86 -2.18
N LYS A 262 -25.03 -18.50 -3.27
CA LYS A 262 -23.75 -19.11 -3.63
C LYS A 262 -22.62 -18.11 -3.40
N GLY A 263 -21.40 -18.63 -3.15
CA GLY A 263 -20.20 -17.81 -3.01
C GLY A 263 -20.13 -16.96 -1.72
N VAL A 264 -20.96 -17.26 -0.72
CA VAL A 264 -20.87 -16.64 0.61
C VAL A 264 -19.83 -17.38 1.48
N ALA A 265 -19.18 -16.64 2.36
CA ALA A 265 -18.20 -17.20 3.28
C ALA A 265 -18.86 -18.23 4.21
N SER A 266 -18.19 -19.36 4.46
CA SER A 266 -18.63 -20.34 5.44
C SER A 266 -18.56 -19.77 6.87
N GLY A 267 -19.33 -20.35 7.81
CA GLY A 267 -19.24 -20.02 9.23
C GLY A 267 -17.82 -20.22 9.78
N GLU A 268 -17.13 -21.27 9.33
CA GLU A 268 -15.73 -21.53 9.70
C GLU A 268 -14.80 -20.41 9.27
N LEU A 269 -14.86 -19.98 8.00
CA LEU A 269 -14.06 -18.86 7.52
C LEU A 269 -14.40 -17.56 8.26
N MET A 270 -15.70 -17.31 8.52
CA MET A 270 -16.12 -16.15 9.30
C MET A 270 -15.57 -16.18 10.72
N GLY A 271 -15.64 -17.32 11.40
CA GLY A 271 -15.06 -17.51 12.74
C GLY A 271 -13.53 -17.27 12.75
N GLN A 272 -12.84 -17.79 11.74
CA GLN A 272 -11.39 -17.59 11.60
C GLN A 272 -11.03 -16.10 11.43
N VAL A 273 -11.62 -15.41 10.46
CA VAL A 273 -11.25 -14.02 10.14
C VAL A 273 -11.72 -13.02 11.21
N THR A 274 -12.76 -13.35 11.98
CA THR A 274 -13.20 -12.55 13.13
C THR A 274 -12.43 -12.84 14.41
N ARG A 275 -11.63 -13.94 14.44
CA ARG A 275 -10.94 -14.42 15.66
C ARG A 275 -11.93 -14.87 16.75
N GLU A 276 -13.01 -15.49 16.34
CA GLU A 276 -14.10 -15.89 17.23
C GLU A 276 -13.62 -16.71 18.43
N ALA A 277 -12.70 -17.66 18.21
CA ALA A 277 -12.12 -18.49 19.28
C ALA A 277 -11.43 -17.65 20.38
N ASP A 278 -10.76 -16.54 20.03
CA ASP A 278 -10.14 -15.67 21.02
C ASP A 278 -11.21 -14.95 21.87
N TYR A 279 -12.28 -14.46 21.22
CA TYR A 279 -13.38 -13.80 21.92
C TYR A 279 -14.13 -14.79 22.83
N GLN A 280 -14.37 -16.03 22.40
CA GLN A 280 -14.97 -17.07 23.23
C GLN A 280 -14.11 -17.38 24.44
N ARG A 281 -12.77 -17.47 24.27
CA ARG A 281 -11.83 -17.67 25.39
C ARG A 281 -11.92 -16.48 26.38
N TRP A 282 -11.85 -15.24 25.90
CA TRP A 282 -11.94 -14.04 26.73
C TRP A 282 -13.30 -13.89 27.41
N THR A 283 -14.41 -14.29 26.76
CA THR A 283 -15.73 -14.30 27.36
C THR A 283 -15.76 -15.21 28.59
N ARG A 284 -15.22 -16.42 28.47
CA ARG A 284 -15.11 -17.35 29.62
C ARG A 284 -14.21 -16.80 30.71
N GLU A 285 -13.06 -16.26 30.34
CA GLU A 285 -12.05 -15.77 31.28
C GLU A 285 -12.50 -14.50 32.03
N PHE A 286 -13.09 -13.56 31.33
CA PHE A 286 -13.34 -12.23 31.88
C PHE A 286 -14.81 -11.91 32.19
N LEU A 287 -15.76 -12.62 31.59
CA LEU A 287 -17.19 -12.37 31.79
C LEU A 287 -17.90 -13.51 32.53
N GLY A 288 -17.19 -14.56 32.92
CA GLY A 288 -17.77 -15.68 33.67
C GLY A 288 -18.81 -16.49 32.90
N GLY A 289 -18.74 -16.50 31.57
CA GLY A 289 -19.61 -17.32 30.71
C GLY A 289 -19.30 -18.81 30.87
N GLU A 290 -20.29 -19.64 31.11
CA GLU A 290 -20.20 -21.08 30.89
C GLU A 290 -20.22 -21.32 29.41
N GLY A 291 -19.26 -22.13 28.88
CA GLY A 291 -19.11 -22.47 27.48
C GLY A 291 -20.04 -23.56 27.02
#